data_8d6496cec75ae697939a05a14328554f
#
_entry.id   8d6496cec75ae697939a05a14328554f
#
_cell.length_a   1.000
_cell.length_b   1.000
_cell.length_c   1.000
_cell.angle_alpha   90.00
_cell.angle_beta   90.00
_cell.angle_gamma   90.00
#
_symmetry.space_group_name_H-M   'P 1'
#
loop_
_entity.id
_entity.type
_entity.pdbx_description
1 polymer ?
#
loop_
_entity_poly.entity_id
_entity_poly.type
_entity_poly.pdbx_seq_one_letter_code
_entity_poly.pdbx_strand_id
1 'polypeptide(L)'
;MPPKLIILDLDGTLWSHKDISSTRPPFTRIDDETLVDSANTFVRLDPCAGRLLESAKKKGVLLAIASWNNPDIALQALRVLGLDGFFDFPVVEPHPGKDRMVEKILAALGVDAEDAVLLTIQSTWWSWLGRGFLG
;
A
#
# COMPACT_ATOMS: atom_id res chain seq x y z
N MET A 1 -8.11 -6.08 -19.67
CA MET A 1 -7.76 -7.13 -18.68
C MET A 1 -7.20 -6.50 -17.43
N PRO A 2 -7.63 -6.90 -16.25
CA PRO A 2 -6.99 -6.43 -15.03
C PRO A 2 -5.58 -7.00 -14.91
N PRO A 3 -4.66 -6.31 -14.25
CA PRO A 3 -3.34 -6.84 -13.99
C PRO A 3 -3.42 -8.08 -13.08
N LYS A 4 -2.38 -8.88 -13.07
CA LYS A 4 -2.28 -10.02 -12.15
C LYS A 4 -1.77 -9.59 -10.78
N LEU A 5 -1.06 -8.48 -10.73
CA LEU A 5 -0.43 -7.96 -9.52
C LEU A 5 -0.44 -6.44 -9.51
N ILE A 6 -0.79 -5.86 -8.38
CA ILE A 6 -0.67 -4.43 -8.15
C ILE A 6 0.31 -4.22 -7.00
N ILE A 7 1.36 -3.45 -7.26
CA ILE A 7 2.38 -3.10 -6.27
C ILE A 7 2.14 -1.65 -5.85
N LEU A 8 1.96 -1.43 -4.57
CA LEU A 8 1.65 -0.11 -4.02
C LEU A 8 2.83 0.44 -3.21
N ASP A 9 3.05 1.75 -3.35
CA ASP A 9 3.81 2.49 -2.37
C ASP A 9 2.91 2.78 -1.16
N LEU A 10 3.46 3.22 -0.06
CA LEU A 10 2.70 3.57 1.13
C LEU A 10 2.48 5.07 1.24
N ASP A 11 3.54 5.83 1.50
CA ASP A 11 3.44 7.27 1.75
C ASP A 11 2.91 8.04 0.55
N GLY A 12 1.86 8.83 0.79
CA GLY A 12 1.23 9.60 -0.26
C GLY A 12 0.44 8.77 -1.28
N THR A 13 0.36 7.46 -1.10
CA THR A 13 -0.36 6.55 -2.00
C THR A 13 -1.45 5.80 -1.25
N LEU A 14 -1.08 4.94 -0.33
CA LEU A 14 -2.05 4.20 0.47
C LEU A 14 -2.69 5.09 1.53
N TRP A 15 -1.90 5.96 2.12
CA TRP A 15 -2.36 6.97 3.07
C TRP A 15 -1.86 8.36 2.71
N SER A 16 -2.52 9.37 3.28
CA SER A 16 -2.22 10.76 3.00
C SER A 16 -0.89 11.25 3.57
N HIS A 17 -0.40 10.62 4.62
CA HIS A 17 0.84 11.02 5.27
C HIS A 17 2.03 10.79 4.35
N LYS A 18 2.98 11.73 4.34
CA LYS A 18 4.12 11.69 3.43
C LYS A 18 5.29 10.85 3.92
N ASP A 19 5.37 10.59 5.22
CA ASP A 19 6.46 9.81 5.81
C ASP A 19 6.00 9.12 7.09
N ILE A 20 5.49 7.91 6.95
CA ILE A 20 5.01 7.14 8.10
C ILE A 20 6.15 6.86 9.09
N SER A 21 7.39 6.80 8.63
CA SER A 21 8.55 6.56 9.50
C SER A 21 8.83 7.70 10.47
N SER A 22 8.28 8.89 10.21
CA SER A 22 8.41 10.03 11.11
C SER A 22 7.39 10.02 12.25
N THR A 23 6.41 9.12 12.19
CA THR A 23 5.39 9.02 13.24
C THR A 23 5.92 8.27 14.45
N ARG A 24 5.21 8.37 15.56
CA ARG A 24 5.64 7.79 16.83
C ARG A 24 4.63 6.77 17.36
N PRO A 25 4.89 5.47 17.15
CA PRO A 25 4.06 4.45 17.76
C PRO A 25 4.07 4.56 19.30
N PRO A 26 3.09 4.02 20.00
CA PRO A 26 2.02 3.18 19.49
C PRO A 26 0.92 3.95 18.77
N PHE A 27 0.27 3.28 17.84
CA PHE A 27 -0.86 3.83 17.09
C PHE A 27 -2.18 3.43 17.73
N THR A 28 -3.16 4.34 17.63
CA THR A 28 -4.53 4.08 18.07
C THR A 28 -5.45 4.25 16.87
N ARG A 29 -6.30 3.27 16.63
CA ARG A 29 -7.30 3.35 15.55
C ARG A 29 -8.44 4.26 16.00
N ILE A 30 -8.77 5.25 15.15
CA ILE A 30 -9.87 6.18 15.41
C ILE A 30 -11.15 5.68 14.75
N ASP A 31 -11.05 5.28 13.49
CA ASP A 31 -12.15 4.72 12.71
C ASP A 31 -11.57 3.77 11.66
N ASP A 32 -12.41 3.31 10.72
CA ASP A 32 -11.99 2.32 9.72
C ASP A 32 -10.88 2.82 8.80
N GLU A 33 -10.66 4.13 8.71
CA GLU A 33 -9.72 4.72 7.78
C GLU A 33 -8.61 5.53 8.45
N THR A 34 -8.67 5.72 9.76
CA THR A 34 -7.80 6.70 10.45
C THR A 34 -7.13 6.09 11.67
N LEU A 35 -5.85 6.35 11.81
CA LEU A 35 -5.11 6.10 13.04
C LEU A 35 -4.48 7.41 13.54
N VAL A 36 -4.11 7.44 14.81
CA VAL A 36 -3.35 8.52 15.41
C VAL A 36 -2.15 7.93 16.14
N ASP A 37 -1.00 8.60 16.05
CA ASP A 37 0.20 8.18 16.77
C ASP A 37 0.25 8.77 18.17
N SER A 38 1.32 8.48 18.92
CA SER A 38 1.47 8.98 20.30
C SER A 38 1.73 10.49 20.37
N ALA A 39 2.09 11.14 19.27
CA ALA A 39 2.32 12.57 19.17
C ALA A 39 1.14 13.32 18.55
N ASN A 40 -0.04 12.71 18.48
CA ASN A 40 -1.26 13.28 17.89
C ASN A 40 -1.16 13.55 16.38
N THR A 41 -0.35 12.80 15.68
CA THR A 41 -0.29 12.85 14.22
C THR A 41 -1.33 11.86 13.65
N PHE A 42 -2.24 12.39 12.82
CA PHE A 42 -3.27 11.56 12.19
C PHE A 42 -2.81 11.05 10.85
N VAL A 43 -3.05 9.77 10.59
CA VAL A 43 -2.76 9.13 9.31
C VAL A 43 -4.06 8.55 8.79
N ARG A 44 -4.45 8.95 7.59
CA ARG A 44 -5.70 8.55 7.00
C ARG A 44 -5.49 7.76 5.71
N LEU A 45 -6.17 6.63 5.62
CA LEU A 45 -6.21 5.82 4.40
C LEU A 45 -6.85 6.62 3.26
N ASP A 46 -6.24 6.58 2.09
CA ASP A 46 -6.85 7.16 0.90
C ASP A 46 -8.11 6.36 0.54
N PRO A 47 -9.27 7.02 0.37
CA PRO A 47 -10.51 6.29 0.09
C PRO A 47 -10.46 5.47 -1.21
N CYS A 48 -9.78 5.98 -2.24
CA CYS A 48 -9.63 5.24 -3.49
C CYS A 48 -8.75 4.02 -3.30
N ALA A 49 -7.71 4.14 -2.48
CA ALA A 49 -6.84 3.02 -2.15
C ALA A 49 -7.63 1.91 -1.44
N GLY A 50 -8.49 2.28 -0.49
CA GLY A 50 -9.33 1.30 0.20
C GLY A 50 -10.22 0.52 -0.75
N ARG A 51 -10.85 1.22 -1.70
CA ARG A 51 -11.67 0.57 -2.72
C ARG A 51 -10.87 -0.33 -3.64
N LEU A 52 -9.65 0.10 -3.98
CA LEU A 52 -8.74 -0.71 -4.80
C LEU A 52 -8.40 -2.03 -4.11
N LEU A 53 -8.07 -1.98 -2.82
CA LEU A 53 -7.73 -3.19 -2.06
C LEU A 53 -8.88 -4.19 -2.07
N GLU A 54 -10.09 -3.73 -1.81
CA GLU A 54 -11.26 -4.58 -1.81
C GLU A 54 -11.57 -5.16 -3.19
N SER A 55 -11.47 -4.33 -4.22
CA SER A 55 -11.71 -4.75 -5.59
C SER A 55 -10.70 -5.78 -6.05
N ALA A 56 -9.43 -5.57 -5.74
CA ALA A 56 -8.37 -6.52 -6.07
C ALA A 56 -8.61 -7.88 -5.42
N LYS A 57 -9.00 -7.87 -4.16
CA LYS A 57 -9.30 -9.12 -3.44
C LYS A 57 -10.45 -9.88 -4.07
N LYS A 58 -11.51 -9.18 -4.45
CA LYS A 58 -12.67 -9.80 -5.11
C LYS A 58 -12.31 -10.40 -6.47
N LYS A 59 -11.40 -9.76 -7.20
CA LYS A 59 -11.03 -10.19 -8.55
C LYS A 59 -9.86 -11.15 -8.59
N GLY A 60 -9.31 -11.50 -7.43
CA GLY A 60 -8.18 -12.41 -7.35
C GLY A 60 -6.87 -11.80 -7.83
N VAL A 61 -6.76 -10.47 -7.80
CA VAL A 61 -5.52 -9.77 -8.16
C VAL A 61 -4.61 -9.73 -6.92
N LEU A 62 -3.36 -10.11 -7.10
CA LEU A 62 -2.38 -10.10 -6.02
C LEU A 62 -2.01 -8.66 -5.66
N LEU A 63 -1.75 -8.42 -4.38
CA LEU A 63 -1.35 -7.12 -3.87
C LEU A 63 -0.01 -7.21 -3.16
N ALA A 64 0.85 -6.26 -3.43
CA ALA A 64 2.15 -6.17 -2.78
C ALA A 64 2.47 -4.73 -2.43
N ILE A 65 3.45 -4.55 -1.55
CA ILE A 65 3.97 -3.25 -1.15
C ILE A 65 5.44 -3.18 -1.50
N ALA A 66 5.86 -2.06 -2.07
CA ALA A 66 7.26 -1.71 -2.23
C ALA A 66 7.44 -0.30 -1.66
N SER A 67 8.02 -0.18 -0.48
CA SER A 67 8.13 1.09 0.23
C SER A 67 9.48 1.26 0.88
N TRP A 68 10.04 2.46 0.74
CA TRP A 68 11.23 2.87 1.47
C TRP A 68 10.78 3.50 2.78
N ASN A 69 10.84 2.71 3.85
CA ASN A 69 10.33 3.09 5.16
C ASN A 69 10.96 2.25 6.26
N ASN A 70 10.74 2.65 7.49
CA ASN A 70 11.02 1.81 8.64
C ASN A 70 9.99 0.68 8.68
N PRO A 71 10.39 -0.59 8.51
CA PRO A 71 9.43 -1.68 8.41
C PRO A 71 8.60 -1.86 9.68
N ASP A 72 9.18 -1.66 10.85
CA ASP A 72 8.44 -1.85 12.10
C ASP A 72 7.29 -0.86 12.22
N ILE A 73 7.55 0.40 11.91
CA ILE A 73 6.53 1.47 11.99
C ILE A 73 5.45 1.26 10.92
N ALA A 74 5.87 1.03 9.68
CA ALA A 74 4.94 0.87 8.57
C ALA A 74 4.04 -0.35 8.75
N LEU A 75 4.60 -1.48 9.16
CA LEU A 75 3.83 -2.70 9.35
C LEU A 75 2.87 -2.59 10.54
N GLN A 76 3.26 -1.88 11.60
CA GLN A 76 2.34 -1.59 12.71
C GLN A 76 1.15 -0.76 12.23
N ALA A 77 1.41 0.27 11.43
CA ALA A 77 0.34 1.13 10.90
C ALA A 77 -0.65 0.32 10.05
N LEU A 78 -0.14 -0.54 9.17
CA LEU A 78 -0.98 -1.42 8.37
C LEU A 78 -1.84 -2.33 9.24
N ARG A 79 -1.25 -2.91 10.27
CA ARG A 79 -1.95 -3.81 11.17
C ARG A 79 -3.06 -3.10 11.94
N VAL A 80 -2.76 -1.92 12.47
CA VAL A 80 -3.74 -1.12 13.22
C VAL A 80 -4.92 -0.74 12.34
N LEU A 81 -4.68 -0.42 11.07
CA LEU A 81 -5.74 -0.10 10.11
C LEU A 81 -6.45 -1.35 9.55
N GLY A 82 -6.00 -2.55 9.93
CA GLY A 82 -6.62 -3.77 9.45
C GLY A 82 -6.32 -4.09 8.00
N LEU A 83 -5.21 -3.56 7.46
CA LEU A 83 -4.86 -3.68 6.04
C LEU A 83 -3.85 -4.78 5.76
N ASP A 84 -3.19 -5.30 6.77
CA ASP A 84 -2.13 -6.29 6.62
C ASP A 84 -2.59 -7.56 5.86
N GLY A 85 -3.84 -7.97 6.07
CA GLY A 85 -4.40 -9.14 5.40
C GLY A 85 -4.65 -8.99 3.91
N PHE A 86 -4.60 -7.77 3.37
CA PHE A 86 -4.80 -7.55 1.94
C PHE A 86 -3.55 -7.85 1.10
N PHE A 87 -2.38 -7.81 1.71
CA PHE A 87 -1.12 -7.88 0.97
C PHE A 87 -0.53 -9.28 0.97
N ASP A 88 -0.25 -9.77 -0.22
CA ASP A 88 0.35 -11.09 -0.42
C ASP A 88 1.85 -11.07 -0.18
N PHE A 89 2.49 -9.94 -0.44
CA PHE A 89 3.93 -9.81 -0.24
C PHE A 89 4.33 -8.35 0.00
N PRO A 90 4.39 -7.90 1.27
CA PRO A 90 4.85 -6.54 1.58
C PRO A 90 6.36 -6.48 1.69
N VAL A 91 6.98 -5.55 0.95
CA VAL A 91 8.42 -5.27 1.06
C VAL A 91 8.58 -3.84 1.55
N VAL A 92 9.02 -3.68 2.78
CA VAL A 92 9.29 -2.38 3.40
C VAL A 92 10.73 -2.41 3.88
N GLU A 93 11.55 -1.53 3.34
CA GLU A 93 12.97 -1.49 3.63
C GLU A 93 13.43 -0.09 3.98
N PRO A 94 14.43 0.07 4.89
CA PRO A 94 14.85 1.40 5.37
C PRO A 94 15.84 2.10 4.44
N HIS A 95 15.94 1.69 3.20
CA HIS A 95 16.84 2.28 2.21
C HIS A 95 16.21 2.27 0.83
N PRO A 96 16.64 3.15 -0.09
CA PRO A 96 16.11 3.17 -1.44
C PRO A 96 16.52 1.91 -2.23
N GLY A 97 15.82 1.66 -3.31
CA GLY A 97 16.05 0.47 -4.14
C GLY A 97 14.73 -0.15 -4.55
N LYS A 98 13.78 0.70 -4.97
CA LYS A 98 12.45 0.26 -5.34
C LYS A 98 12.47 -0.75 -6.48
N ASP A 99 13.41 -0.61 -7.42
CA ASP A 99 13.60 -1.57 -8.49
C ASP A 99 13.92 -2.97 -7.97
N ARG A 100 14.77 -3.07 -6.96
CA ARG A 100 15.09 -4.35 -6.31
C ARG A 100 13.91 -4.92 -5.55
N MET A 101 13.15 -4.04 -4.89
CA MET A 101 11.94 -4.45 -4.18
C MET A 101 10.93 -5.05 -5.16
N VAL A 102 10.74 -4.41 -6.30
CA VAL A 102 9.84 -4.89 -7.35
C VAL A 102 10.31 -6.23 -7.89
N GLU A 103 11.60 -6.37 -8.18
CA GLU A 103 12.17 -7.66 -8.64
C GLU A 103 11.93 -8.77 -7.64
N LYS A 104 12.15 -8.49 -6.36
CA LYS A 104 11.92 -9.44 -5.28
C LYS A 104 10.46 -9.88 -5.22
N ILE A 105 9.53 -8.94 -5.36
CA ILE A 105 8.10 -9.22 -5.35
C ILE A 105 7.70 -10.10 -6.53
N LEU A 106 8.14 -9.73 -7.73
CA LEU A 106 7.84 -10.49 -8.94
C LEU A 106 8.35 -11.93 -8.84
N ALA A 107 9.57 -12.09 -8.35
CA ALA A 107 10.15 -13.42 -8.19
C ALA A 107 9.39 -14.24 -7.14
N ALA A 108 9.05 -13.63 -6.01
CA ALA A 108 8.36 -14.33 -4.92
C ALA A 108 6.94 -14.76 -5.32
N LEU A 109 6.25 -13.96 -6.10
CA LEU A 109 4.87 -14.25 -6.51
C LEU A 109 4.76 -14.94 -7.87
N GLY A 110 5.87 -15.09 -8.58
CA GLY A 110 5.88 -15.75 -9.88
C GLY A 110 5.10 -14.98 -10.95
N VAL A 111 5.18 -13.65 -10.93
CA VAL A 111 4.46 -12.80 -11.87
C VAL A 111 5.45 -12.10 -12.79
N ASP A 112 5.14 -12.03 -14.09
CA ASP A 112 5.95 -11.29 -15.05
C ASP A 112 5.72 -9.79 -14.91
N ALA A 113 6.76 -9.00 -15.18
CA ALA A 113 6.68 -7.54 -15.05
C ALA A 113 5.56 -6.95 -15.90
N GLU A 114 5.29 -7.49 -17.07
CA GLU A 114 4.23 -7.02 -17.96
C GLU A 114 2.82 -7.25 -17.40
N ASP A 115 2.66 -8.14 -16.42
CA ASP A 115 1.39 -8.44 -15.76
C ASP A 115 1.23 -7.68 -14.43
N ALA A 116 2.17 -6.82 -14.09
CA ALA A 116 2.17 -6.07 -12.85
C ALA A 116 2.05 -4.58 -13.10
N VAL A 117 1.40 -3.88 -12.16
CA VAL A 117 1.27 -2.43 -12.18
C VAL A 117 1.86 -1.87 -10.88
N LEU A 118 2.73 -0.88 -11.01
CA LEU A 118 3.27 -0.16 -9.86
C LEU A 118 2.53 1.16 -9.70
N LEU A 119 1.93 1.36 -8.54
CA LEU A 119 1.19 2.58 -8.23
C LEU A 119 1.92 3.39 -7.16
N THR A 120 2.23 4.64 -7.50
CA THR A 120 2.88 5.58 -6.60
C THR A 120 2.10 6.88 -6.61
N ILE A 121 2.11 7.59 -5.55
CA ILE A 121 1.69 8.99 -5.28
C ILE A 121 0.47 9.56 -6.04
N GLN A 122 0.11 9.18 -7.22
CA GLN A 122 -0.74 9.98 -8.10
C GLN A 122 -2.22 9.67 -7.99
N SER A 123 -3.01 10.61 -7.51
CA SER A 123 -4.47 10.47 -7.48
C SER A 123 -5.08 10.25 -8.86
N THR A 124 -4.41 10.72 -9.93
CA THR A 124 -4.83 10.45 -11.30
C THR A 124 -4.80 8.96 -11.64
N TRP A 125 -3.89 8.21 -11.04
CA TRP A 125 -3.85 6.76 -11.20
C TRP A 125 -5.11 6.11 -10.65
N TRP A 126 -5.57 6.59 -9.50
CA TRP A 126 -6.80 6.09 -8.89
C TRP A 126 -8.00 6.33 -9.79
N SER A 127 -8.08 7.51 -10.41
CA SER A 127 -9.15 7.83 -11.36
C SER A 127 -9.14 6.92 -12.57
N TRP A 128 -7.97 6.67 -13.12
CA TRP A 128 -7.81 5.78 -14.27
C TRP A 128 -8.21 4.34 -13.90
N LEU A 129 -7.73 3.85 -12.79
CA LEU A 129 -8.08 2.52 -12.30
C LEU A 129 -9.56 2.39 -12.00
N GLY A 130 -10.16 3.43 -11.43
CA GLY A 130 -11.58 3.45 -11.12
C GLY A 130 -12.43 3.22 -12.35
N ARG A 131 -12.06 3.83 -13.48
CA ARG A 131 -12.78 3.66 -14.72
C ARG A 131 -12.58 2.29 -15.35
N GLY A 132 -11.38 1.74 -15.25
CA GLY A 132 -11.04 0.48 -15.89
C GLY A 132 -11.06 -0.74 -14.97
N PHE A 133 -10.83 -0.53 -13.67
CA PHE A 133 -10.66 -1.61 -12.71
C PHE A 133 -11.74 -1.61 -11.63
N LEU A 134 -12.02 -0.45 -11.04
CA LEU A 134 -12.99 -0.34 -9.94
C LEU A 134 -14.42 -0.18 -10.45
N GLY A 135 -14.56 0.31 -11.67
CA GLY A 135 -15.86 0.46 -12.31
C GLY A 135 -16.47 -0.87 -12.61
#